data_fafeabf862c0d0b8246c5ecc93816da0
#
_entry.id   fafeabf862c0d0b8246c5ecc93816da0
#
_cell.length_a   1.000
_cell.length_b   1.000
_cell.length_c   1.000
_cell.angle_alpha   90.00
_cell.angle_beta   90.00
_cell.angle_gamma   90.00
#
_symmetry.space_group_name_H-M   'P 1'
#
loop_
_entity.id
_entity.type
_entity.pdbx_description
1 polymer ?
#
loop_
_entity_poly.entity_id
_entity_poly.type
_entity_poly.pdbx_seq_one_letter_code
_entity_poly.pdbx_strand_id
1 'polypeptide(L)'
;PNPDPVPEEYYAGGKLGTAFNTTSVAYEQPTPVVDDDAVMTQRFLNGEALFEKPFTANSSGVRYGLGPLYIRTSCLHCHPGYGHGKRIEGAFNTNQIGNGYLLVITDEDDNYLTSLTGMPQTRAVAPFKAPIDESKIMIGWQEYTDEWGNKFPDGESYSLIYPEVTIPENAYYVPLIGAKGEVPYAKVRVRLESTIGIYGTGL
;
A
#
# COMPACT_ATOMS: atom_id res chain seq x y z
N PRO A 1 -5.96 -30.02 -22.40
CA PRO A 1 -5.48 -30.97 -21.40
C PRO A 1 -5.91 -30.42 -20.05
N ASN A 2 -6.66 -31.23 -19.31
CA ASN A 2 -6.99 -30.91 -17.94
C ASN A 2 -5.66 -30.76 -17.18
N PRO A 3 -5.38 -29.67 -16.46
CA PRO A 3 -4.17 -29.61 -15.68
C PRO A 3 -4.19 -30.77 -14.65
N ASP A 4 -3.03 -31.30 -14.33
CA ASP A 4 -2.90 -32.29 -13.28
C ASP A 4 -3.66 -31.81 -12.03
N PRO A 5 -4.35 -32.72 -11.31
CA PRO A 5 -5.12 -32.32 -10.15
C PRO A 5 -4.20 -31.62 -9.16
N VAL A 6 -4.53 -30.36 -8.87
CA VAL A 6 -3.75 -29.54 -7.93
C VAL A 6 -3.93 -30.14 -6.54
N PRO A 7 -2.85 -30.35 -5.76
CA PRO A 7 -2.96 -30.84 -4.39
C PRO A 7 -3.95 -30.04 -3.54
N GLU A 8 -4.63 -30.73 -2.63
CA GLU A 8 -5.73 -30.12 -1.86
C GLU A 8 -5.27 -28.92 -1.01
N GLU A 9 -4.01 -28.91 -0.60
CA GLU A 9 -3.35 -27.81 0.11
C GLU A 9 -3.30 -26.47 -0.65
N TYR A 10 -3.41 -26.50 -1.98
CA TYR A 10 -3.46 -25.29 -2.79
C TYR A 10 -4.84 -24.61 -2.76
N TYR A 11 -5.86 -25.28 -2.22
CA TYR A 11 -7.19 -24.71 -2.08
C TYR A 11 -7.38 -24.05 -0.70
N ALA A 12 -6.58 -23.02 -0.40
CA ALA A 12 -6.60 -22.36 0.91
C ALA A 12 -7.98 -21.81 1.31
N GLY A 13 -8.79 -21.37 0.33
CA GLY A 13 -10.18 -20.94 0.53
C GLY A 13 -11.21 -22.04 0.22
N GLY A 14 -10.79 -23.32 0.11
CA GLY A 14 -11.61 -24.40 -0.44
C GLY A 14 -11.80 -24.25 -1.97
N LYS A 15 -12.41 -25.25 -2.60
CA LYS A 15 -12.61 -25.27 -4.05
C LYS A 15 -13.49 -24.13 -4.58
N LEU A 16 -14.43 -23.66 -3.75
CA LEU A 16 -15.33 -22.56 -4.10
C LEU A 16 -14.73 -21.17 -3.82
N GLY A 17 -13.77 -21.11 -2.89
CA GLY A 17 -13.10 -19.87 -2.49
C GLY A 17 -11.72 -19.67 -3.11
N THR A 18 -11.25 -20.56 -4.00
CA THR A 18 -9.93 -20.47 -4.61
C THR A 18 -10.04 -20.44 -6.13
N ALA A 19 -9.45 -19.43 -6.73
CA ALA A 19 -9.27 -19.32 -8.18
C ALA A 19 -7.78 -19.43 -8.52
N PHE A 20 -7.44 -20.21 -9.55
CA PHE A 20 -6.07 -20.33 -10.05
C PHE A 20 -5.89 -19.46 -11.27
N ASN A 21 -5.11 -18.40 -11.14
CA ASN A 21 -4.79 -17.48 -12.20
C ASN A 21 -3.36 -16.99 -12.03
N THR A 22 -2.51 -17.22 -13.02
CA THR A 22 -1.10 -16.79 -13.04
C THR A 22 -0.86 -15.55 -13.88
N THR A 23 -1.93 -14.91 -14.35
CA THR A 23 -1.84 -13.68 -15.15
C THR A 23 -1.74 -12.43 -14.27
N SER A 24 -1.47 -11.29 -14.91
CA SER A 24 -1.39 -9.99 -14.23
C SER A 24 -2.70 -9.52 -13.59
N VAL A 25 -3.83 -10.13 -13.95
CA VAL A 25 -5.17 -9.84 -13.42
C VAL A 25 -5.65 -10.86 -12.40
N ALA A 26 -4.74 -11.63 -11.81
CA ALA A 26 -5.08 -12.70 -10.86
C ALA A 26 -5.88 -12.20 -9.65
N TYR A 27 -5.60 -10.97 -9.19
CA TYR A 27 -6.30 -10.39 -8.04
C TYR A 27 -7.63 -9.70 -8.37
N GLU A 28 -7.96 -9.58 -9.66
CA GLU A 28 -9.22 -9.03 -10.15
C GLU A 28 -10.28 -10.12 -10.36
N GLN A 29 -9.87 -11.38 -10.32
CA GLN A 29 -10.74 -12.51 -10.61
C GLN A 29 -11.64 -12.84 -9.41
N PRO A 30 -12.97 -12.93 -9.59
CA PRO A 30 -13.85 -13.46 -8.57
C PRO A 30 -13.57 -14.94 -8.30
N THR A 31 -13.88 -15.39 -7.09
CA THR A 31 -13.82 -16.83 -6.75
C THR A 31 -15.01 -17.58 -7.36
N PRO A 32 -14.92 -18.91 -7.56
CA PRO A 32 -16.00 -19.70 -8.17
C PRO A 32 -17.36 -19.50 -7.50
N VAL A 33 -17.43 -19.42 -6.17
CA VAL A 33 -18.70 -19.18 -5.46
C VAL A 33 -19.35 -17.86 -5.81
N VAL A 34 -18.56 -16.87 -6.20
CA VAL A 34 -19.05 -15.55 -6.62
C VAL A 34 -19.44 -15.59 -8.09
N ASP A 35 -18.63 -16.22 -8.94
CA ASP A 35 -18.81 -16.28 -10.40
C ASP A 35 -20.00 -17.15 -10.80
N ASP A 36 -20.28 -18.19 -10.05
CA ASP A 36 -21.40 -19.11 -10.30
C ASP A 36 -22.77 -18.56 -9.87
N ASP A 37 -22.83 -17.42 -9.19
CA ASP A 37 -24.08 -16.78 -8.71
C ASP A 37 -24.22 -15.36 -9.27
N ALA A 38 -25.23 -15.12 -10.09
CA ALA A 38 -25.46 -13.83 -10.74
C ALA A 38 -25.67 -12.66 -9.75
N VAL A 39 -26.24 -12.91 -8.58
CA VAL A 39 -26.44 -11.87 -7.55
C VAL A 39 -25.11 -11.53 -6.89
N MET A 40 -24.30 -12.55 -6.60
CA MET A 40 -22.97 -12.35 -6.04
C MET A 40 -22.03 -11.67 -7.04
N THR A 41 -22.07 -12.09 -8.31
CA THR A 41 -21.32 -11.42 -9.39
C THR A 41 -21.66 -9.95 -9.49
N GLN A 42 -22.95 -9.59 -9.45
CA GLN A 42 -23.35 -8.18 -9.48
C GLN A 42 -22.89 -7.40 -8.26
N ARG A 43 -22.88 -8.01 -7.07
CA ARG A 43 -22.33 -7.40 -5.85
C ARG A 43 -20.84 -7.20 -5.95
N PHE A 44 -20.11 -8.17 -6.49
CA PHE A 44 -18.67 -8.09 -6.73
C PHE A 44 -18.35 -6.89 -7.66
N LEU A 45 -18.99 -6.79 -8.82
CA LEU A 45 -18.80 -5.68 -9.77
C LEU A 45 -19.16 -4.31 -9.16
N ASN A 46 -20.21 -4.24 -8.35
CA ASN A 46 -20.54 -3.01 -7.64
C ASN A 46 -19.47 -2.65 -6.58
N GLY A 47 -18.94 -3.65 -5.88
CA GLY A 47 -17.84 -3.49 -4.93
C GLY A 47 -16.57 -3.01 -5.59
N GLU A 48 -16.20 -3.61 -6.71
CA GLU A 48 -15.07 -3.21 -7.55
C GLU A 48 -15.19 -1.75 -7.99
N ALA A 49 -16.33 -1.36 -8.56
CA ALA A 49 -16.59 0.02 -8.93
C ALA A 49 -16.50 1.02 -7.75
N LEU A 50 -16.86 0.57 -6.55
CA LEU A 50 -16.70 1.37 -5.33
C LEU A 50 -15.25 1.44 -4.85
N PHE A 51 -14.48 0.39 -5.01
CA PHE A 51 -13.07 0.32 -4.63
C PHE A 51 -12.19 1.21 -5.52
N GLU A 52 -12.48 1.25 -6.80
CA GLU A 52 -11.72 2.00 -7.78
C GLU A 52 -12.01 3.49 -7.79
N LYS A 53 -13.27 3.86 -7.56
CA LYS A 53 -13.74 5.23 -7.74
C LYS A 53 -13.11 6.20 -6.75
N PRO A 54 -12.43 7.28 -7.22
CA PRO A 54 -11.83 8.27 -6.34
C PRO A 54 -12.86 9.05 -5.52
N PHE A 55 -12.54 9.31 -4.26
CA PHE A 55 -13.22 10.32 -3.45
C PHE A 55 -12.88 11.73 -3.92
N THR A 56 -13.81 12.67 -3.75
CA THR A 56 -13.66 14.07 -4.13
C THR A 56 -13.95 15.00 -2.96
N ALA A 57 -13.42 16.21 -3.03
CA ALA A 57 -13.70 17.28 -2.07
C ALA A 57 -15.07 17.93 -2.26
N ASN A 58 -15.84 17.54 -3.26
CA ASN A 58 -17.18 18.07 -3.51
C ASN A 58 -18.13 17.79 -2.35
N SER A 59 -19.10 18.66 -2.13
CA SER A 59 -20.04 18.58 -1.02
C SER A 59 -21.19 17.59 -1.23
N SER A 60 -21.30 16.98 -2.41
CA SER A 60 -22.37 16.04 -2.76
C SER A 60 -21.92 15.00 -3.79
N GLY A 61 -22.68 13.92 -3.90
CA GLY A 61 -22.42 12.81 -4.82
C GLY A 61 -22.02 11.52 -4.12
N VAL A 62 -21.88 10.43 -4.87
CA VAL A 62 -21.65 9.08 -4.33
C VAL A 62 -20.27 8.94 -3.64
N ARG A 63 -19.31 9.75 -3.99
CA ARG A 63 -17.95 9.75 -3.46
C ARG A 63 -17.51 11.13 -2.99
N TYR A 64 -18.43 11.84 -2.34
CA TYR A 64 -18.11 13.12 -1.71
C TYR A 64 -17.46 12.89 -0.33
N GLY A 65 -16.92 13.96 0.24
CA GLY A 65 -16.47 13.96 1.62
C GLY A 65 -15.01 13.51 1.79
N LEU A 66 -14.18 13.71 0.77
CA LEU A 66 -12.74 13.64 0.97
C LEU A 66 -12.36 14.63 2.09
N GLY A 67 -11.77 14.10 3.16
CA GLY A 67 -11.38 14.89 4.33
C GLY A 67 -10.32 15.93 4.03
N PRO A 68 -10.07 16.89 4.97
CA PRO A 68 -9.11 17.97 4.76
C PRO A 68 -7.70 17.47 4.50
N LEU A 69 -7.32 16.33 5.09
CA LEU A 69 -6.06 15.65 4.87
C LEU A 69 -6.32 14.22 4.40
N TYR A 70 -5.46 13.71 3.54
CA TYR A 70 -5.59 12.35 3.01
C TYR A 70 -4.24 11.82 2.50
N ILE A 71 -4.16 10.52 2.25
CA ILE A 71 -2.99 9.88 1.63
C ILE A 71 -3.26 9.71 0.14
N ARG A 72 -4.36 9.04 -0.20
CA ARG A 72 -4.81 8.79 -1.58
C ARG A 72 -6.33 8.92 -1.65
N THR A 73 -6.87 9.00 -2.86
CA THR A 73 -8.29 9.30 -3.08
C THR A 73 -9.14 8.07 -3.34
N SER A 74 -8.55 6.90 -3.63
CA SER A 74 -9.29 5.64 -3.81
C SER A 74 -8.55 4.49 -3.16
N CYS A 75 -9.25 3.37 -2.94
CA CYS A 75 -8.62 2.16 -2.41
C CYS A 75 -7.60 1.60 -3.41
N LEU A 76 -7.92 1.62 -4.71
CA LEU A 76 -7.03 1.17 -5.77
C LEU A 76 -5.69 1.93 -5.81
N HIS A 77 -5.67 3.19 -5.40
CA HIS A 77 -4.44 3.98 -5.35
C HIS A 77 -3.44 3.49 -4.29
N CYS A 78 -3.92 2.81 -3.24
CA CYS A 78 -3.07 2.13 -2.26
C CYS A 78 -2.88 0.64 -2.57
N HIS A 79 -3.84 0.03 -3.27
CA HIS A 79 -3.80 -1.39 -3.67
C HIS A 79 -3.78 -1.53 -5.19
N PRO A 80 -2.69 -1.12 -5.88
CA PRO A 80 -2.64 -1.11 -7.33
C PRO A 80 -2.79 -2.51 -7.91
N GLY A 81 -3.81 -2.69 -8.78
CA GLY A 81 -4.19 -3.99 -9.33
C GLY A 81 -4.67 -4.97 -8.26
N TYR A 82 -5.28 -4.46 -7.16
CA TYR A 82 -5.79 -5.22 -5.99
C TYR A 82 -4.69 -5.99 -5.22
N GLY A 83 -3.44 -5.74 -5.57
CA GLY A 83 -2.27 -6.42 -5.02
C GLY A 83 -1.44 -5.56 -4.06
N HIS A 84 -0.16 -5.84 -4.06
CA HIS A 84 0.86 -5.14 -3.30
C HIS A 84 1.25 -3.81 -3.93
N GLY A 85 1.97 -2.98 -3.18
CA GLY A 85 2.64 -1.79 -3.71
C GLY A 85 3.59 -2.15 -4.86
N LYS A 86 3.66 -1.26 -5.86
CA LYS A 86 4.57 -1.41 -6.99
C LYS A 86 5.86 -0.64 -6.71
N ARG A 87 7.00 -1.33 -6.82
CA ARG A 87 8.31 -0.71 -6.63
C ARG A 87 8.47 0.53 -7.51
N ILE A 88 8.86 1.62 -6.87
CA ILE A 88 9.23 2.87 -7.53
C ILE A 88 10.59 3.31 -7.01
N GLU A 89 11.29 4.11 -7.80
CA GLU A 89 12.56 4.72 -7.47
C GLU A 89 12.50 6.22 -7.73
N GLY A 90 13.22 7.00 -6.94
CA GLY A 90 13.23 8.45 -7.05
C GLY A 90 12.11 9.10 -6.23
N ALA A 91 11.32 9.98 -6.82
CA ALA A 91 10.28 10.72 -6.11
C ALA A 91 9.17 9.80 -5.61
N PHE A 92 8.83 9.91 -4.33
CA PHE A 92 7.72 9.18 -3.72
C PHE A 92 6.37 9.49 -4.38
N ASN A 93 6.17 10.73 -4.75
CA ASN A 93 4.98 11.17 -5.48
C ASN A 93 5.17 10.98 -6.98
N THR A 94 4.73 9.86 -7.50
CA THR A 94 4.68 9.57 -8.93
C THR A 94 3.31 9.90 -9.52
N ASN A 95 2.88 11.16 -9.47
CA ASN A 95 1.59 11.59 -9.98
C ASN A 95 0.36 11.17 -9.13
N GLN A 96 -0.81 11.29 -9.71
CA GLN A 96 -2.10 11.15 -9.01
C GLN A 96 -2.43 9.70 -8.63
N ILE A 97 -1.85 8.73 -9.30
CA ILE A 97 -2.05 7.31 -9.01
C ILE A 97 -1.06 6.89 -7.94
N GLY A 98 -1.55 6.33 -6.85
CA GLY A 98 -0.72 5.79 -5.79
C GLY A 98 0.10 4.59 -6.27
N ASN A 99 1.18 4.33 -5.56
CA ASN A 99 2.10 3.22 -5.85
C ASN A 99 1.96 2.08 -4.83
N GLY A 100 1.02 2.19 -3.90
CA GLY A 100 0.79 1.23 -2.83
C GLY A 100 1.79 1.34 -1.68
N TYR A 101 2.65 2.34 -1.66
CA TYR A 101 3.55 2.57 -0.53
C TYR A 101 2.99 3.59 0.44
N LEU A 102 3.24 3.32 1.72
CA LEU A 102 2.90 4.16 2.86
C LEU A 102 4.16 4.50 3.62
N LEU A 103 4.20 5.71 4.16
CA LEU A 103 5.27 6.13 5.06
C LEU A 103 4.86 5.81 6.49
N VAL A 104 5.80 5.28 7.27
CA VAL A 104 5.66 5.18 8.72
C VAL A 104 6.79 5.98 9.35
N ILE A 105 6.42 6.93 10.21
CA ILE A 105 7.37 7.85 10.84
C ILE A 105 7.29 7.69 12.35
N THR A 106 8.45 7.36 12.94
CA THR A 106 8.60 7.06 14.36
C THR A 106 9.77 7.84 14.97
N ASP A 107 9.84 7.83 16.29
CA ASP A 107 11.04 8.20 17.04
C ASP A 107 12.07 7.04 17.05
N GLU A 108 13.18 7.23 17.75
CA GLU A 108 14.25 6.23 17.89
C GLU A 108 13.83 4.97 18.67
N ASP A 109 12.76 5.06 19.47
CA ASP A 109 12.17 3.97 20.26
C ASP A 109 11.01 3.27 19.49
N ASP A 110 10.85 3.52 18.19
CA ASP A 110 9.77 3.03 17.33
C ASP A 110 8.34 3.49 17.74
N ASN A 111 8.21 4.53 18.54
CA ASN A 111 6.90 5.12 18.82
C ASN A 111 6.49 6.07 17.70
N TYR A 112 5.22 6.04 17.32
CA TYR A 112 4.67 6.95 16.33
C TYR A 112 4.73 8.41 16.79
N LEU A 113 5.04 9.30 15.85
CA LEU A 113 4.93 10.75 16.08
C LEU A 113 3.45 11.14 16.09
N THR A 114 2.97 11.65 17.24
CA THR A 114 1.55 12.01 17.42
C THR A 114 1.10 13.14 16.50
N SER A 115 2.01 14.05 16.13
CA SER A 115 1.75 15.13 15.18
C SER A 115 1.56 14.63 13.73
N LEU A 116 1.99 13.40 13.41
CA LEU A 116 1.92 12.79 12.09
C LEU A 116 1.02 11.54 12.05
N THR A 117 0.40 11.18 13.19
CA THR A 117 -0.54 10.04 13.31
C THR A 117 0.02 8.68 12.87
N GLY A 118 1.34 8.48 12.93
CA GLY A 118 2.01 7.24 12.52
C GLY A 118 2.20 7.11 11.01
N MET A 119 1.13 7.05 10.25
CA MET A 119 1.12 7.18 8.79
C MET A 119 0.70 8.60 8.40
N PRO A 120 1.62 9.48 7.99
CA PRO A 120 1.29 10.86 7.69
C PRO A 120 0.39 10.97 6.45
N GLN A 121 -0.64 11.78 6.57
CA GLN A 121 -1.46 12.18 5.43
C GLN A 121 -0.68 13.23 4.62
N THR A 122 -0.14 12.82 3.50
CA THR A 122 0.80 13.63 2.70
C THR A 122 0.12 14.60 1.74
N ARG A 123 -1.21 14.60 1.67
CA ARG A 123 -2.02 15.48 0.79
C ARG A 123 -3.11 16.19 1.55
N ALA A 124 -3.56 17.30 0.99
CA ALA A 124 -4.62 18.12 1.57
C ALA A 124 -5.56 18.69 0.50
N VAL A 125 -6.80 18.94 0.91
CA VAL A 125 -7.77 19.74 0.14
C VAL A 125 -7.59 21.21 0.53
N ALA A 126 -7.50 22.11 -0.45
CA ALA A 126 -7.43 23.53 -0.16
C ALA A 126 -8.64 24.01 0.68
N PRO A 127 -8.46 24.89 1.68
CA PRO A 127 -7.23 25.66 2.01
C PRO A 127 -6.27 24.97 2.99
N PHE A 128 -6.51 23.70 3.33
CA PHE A 128 -5.67 22.95 4.25
C PHE A 128 -4.31 22.62 3.64
N LYS A 129 -3.32 22.40 4.48
CA LYS A 129 -1.96 22.04 4.10
C LYS A 129 -1.59 20.71 4.74
N ALA A 130 -1.00 19.82 3.96
CA ALA A 130 -0.48 18.55 4.47
C ALA A 130 0.66 18.79 5.46
N PRO A 131 0.86 17.91 6.45
CA PRO A 131 1.94 18.03 7.43
C PRO A 131 3.33 17.82 6.83
N ILE A 132 3.42 17.17 5.67
CA ILE A 132 4.67 16.88 4.96
C ILE A 132 4.53 17.24 3.49
N ASP A 133 5.59 17.76 2.91
CA ASP A 133 5.72 18.01 1.46
C ASP A 133 6.09 16.72 0.73
N GLU A 134 5.10 16.04 0.18
CA GLU A 134 5.27 14.78 -0.54
C GLU A 134 6.25 14.89 -1.72
N SER A 135 6.39 16.08 -2.33
CA SER A 135 7.26 16.31 -3.48
C SER A 135 8.75 16.25 -3.15
N LYS A 136 9.09 16.38 -1.86
CA LYS A 136 10.48 16.32 -1.37
C LYS A 136 10.90 14.94 -0.88
N ILE A 137 9.99 13.96 -0.90
CA ILE A 137 10.26 12.61 -0.42
C ILE A 137 10.90 11.81 -1.56
N MET A 138 12.05 11.21 -1.28
CA MET A 138 12.79 10.39 -2.22
C MET A 138 12.94 8.97 -1.72
N ILE A 139 12.86 8.00 -2.63
CA ILE A 139 13.06 6.57 -2.36
C ILE A 139 14.26 6.10 -3.18
N GLY A 140 15.23 5.52 -2.50
CA GLY A 140 16.30 4.73 -3.09
C GLY A 140 16.14 3.25 -2.73
N TRP A 141 16.79 2.36 -3.46
CA TRP A 141 16.87 0.94 -3.16
C TRP A 141 18.32 0.53 -3.01
N GLN A 142 18.62 -0.10 -1.88
CA GLN A 142 19.94 -0.57 -1.55
C GLN A 142 19.99 -2.09 -1.62
N GLU A 143 21.02 -2.64 -2.26
CA GLU A 143 21.28 -4.07 -2.24
C GLU A 143 21.91 -4.46 -0.90
N TYR A 144 21.58 -5.65 -0.41
CA TYR A 144 22.21 -6.21 0.77
C TYR A 144 22.41 -7.72 0.64
N THR A 145 23.33 -8.22 1.45
CA THR A 145 23.61 -9.64 1.55
C THR A 145 23.14 -10.15 2.89
N ASP A 146 22.36 -11.21 2.89
CA ASP A 146 21.87 -11.89 4.09
C ASP A 146 22.92 -12.84 4.68
N GLU A 147 22.55 -13.52 5.77
CA GLU A 147 23.42 -14.47 6.46
C GLU A 147 23.76 -15.72 5.64
N TRP A 148 23.01 -16.02 4.59
CA TRP A 148 23.25 -17.15 3.66
C TRP A 148 24.05 -16.72 2.42
N GLY A 149 24.48 -15.47 2.32
CA GLY A 149 25.24 -14.94 1.19
C GLY A 149 24.43 -14.85 -0.10
N ASN A 150 23.13 -14.60 0.01
CA ASN A 150 22.17 -14.50 -1.10
C ASN A 150 22.15 -15.77 -1.98
N LYS A 151 22.15 -16.95 -1.34
CA LYS A 151 22.07 -18.25 -2.03
C LYS A 151 21.05 -19.16 -1.40
N PHE A 152 20.27 -19.81 -2.24
CA PHE A 152 19.41 -20.91 -1.84
C PHE A 152 20.23 -22.16 -1.51
N PRO A 153 19.66 -23.16 -0.76
CA PRO A 153 20.36 -24.39 -0.43
C PRO A 153 20.85 -25.23 -1.63
N ASP A 154 20.20 -25.09 -2.79
CA ASP A 154 20.58 -25.73 -4.06
C ASP A 154 21.70 -24.97 -4.80
N GLY A 155 22.12 -23.80 -4.28
CA GLY A 155 23.19 -22.97 -4.83
C GLY A 155 22.71 -21.88 -5.81
N GLU A 156 21.42 -21.81 -6.13
CA GLU A 156 20.87 -20.71 -6.90
C GLU A 156 21.04 -19.38 -6.15
N SER A 157 21.43 -18.32 -6.88
CA SER A 157 21.62 -17.00 -6.28
C SER A 157 20.38 -16.14 -6.43
N TYR A 158 20.12 -15.29 -5.43
CA TYR A 158 19.08 -14.27 -5.46
C TYR A 158 19.61 -12.89 -5.07
N SER A 159 18.88 -11.84 -5.42
CA SER A 159 19.20 -10.46 -5.02
C SER A 159 18.19 -9.97 -4.00
N LEU A 160 18.68 -9.33 -2.95
CA LEU A 160 17.87 -8.69 -1.91
C LEU A 160 18.09 -7.19 -1.95
N ILE A 161 16.98 -6.45 -1.85
CA ILE A 161 17.01 -4.99 -1.78
C ILE A 161 16.08 -4.51 -0.66
N TYR A 162 16.38 -3.36 -0.08
CA TYR A 162 15.50 -2.67 0.85
C TYR A 162 15.33 -1.21 0.44
N PRO A 163 14.19 -0.59 0.76
CA PRO A 163 13.94 0.81 0.47
C PRO A 163 14.63 1.71 1.49
N GLU A 164 15.28 2.75 1.00
CA GLU A 164 15.78 3.86 1.79
C GLU A 164 14.97 5.11 1.47
N VAL A 165 14.34 5.70 2.49
CA VAL A 165 13.47 6.88 2.32
C VAL A 165 14.15 8.09 2.92
N THR A 166 14.28 9.13 2.12
CA THR A 166 14.80 10.43 2.56
C THR A 166 13.68 11.45 2.56
N ILE A 167 13.43 12.06 3.72
CA ILE A 167 12.52 13.21 3.90
C ILE A 167 13.37 14.33 4.51
N PRO A 168 13.75 15.36 3.77
CA PRO A 168 14.57 16.44 4.34
C PRO A 168 13.80 17.23 5.40
N GLU A 169 14.50 17.80 6.38
CA GLU A 169 13.90 18.53 7.50
C GLU A 169 12.90 19.60 7.04
N ASN A 170 13.24 20.32 5.99
CA ASN A 170 12.38 21.36 5.41
C ASN A 170 11.15 20.83 4.65
N ALA A 171 10.95 19.51 4.60
CA ALA A 171 9.72 18.92 4.09
C ALA A 171 8.61 18.85 5.15
N TYR A 172 8.97 18.91 6.44
CA TYR A 172 7.99 18.90 7.51
C TYR A 172 7.41 20.29 7.75
N TYR A 173 6.09 20.39 7.70
CA TYR A 173 5.36 21.65 7.92
C TYR A 173 4.76 21.76 9.32
N VAL A 174 4.91 20.73 10.12
CA VAL A 174 4.47 20.66 11.52
C VAL A 174 5.63 20.26 12.42
N PRO A 175 5.60 20.63 13.70
CA PRO A 175 6.58 20.14 14.68
C PRO A 175 6.53 18.61 14.78
N LEU A 176 7.69 17.99 14.99
CA LEU A 176 7.81 16.54 15.16
C LEU A 176 7.58 16.20 16.63
N ILE A 177 6.34 15.85 16.97
CA ILE A 177 5.92 15.59 18.35
C ILE A 177 5.65 14.10 18.54
N GLY A 178 6.36 13.49 19.48
CA GLY A 178 6.12 12.13 19.96
C GLY A 178 5.40 12.11 21.31
N ALA A 179 5.24 10.94 21.90
CA ALA A 179 4.57 10.76 23.19
C ALA A 179 5.28 11.47 24.37
N LYS A 180 6.59 11.69 24.25
CA LYS A 180 7.44 12.32 25.29
C LYS A 180 7.73 13.81 25.03
N GLY A 181 7.12 14.41 24.00
CA GLY A 181 7.33 15.79 23.58
C GLY A 181 7.97 15.90 22.20
N GLU A 182 8.66 17.02 21.93
CA GLU A 182 9.29 17.28 20.65
C GLU A 182 10.45 16.31 20.38
N VAL A 183 10.49 15.77 19.17
CA VAL A 183 11.51 14.82 18.70
C VAL A 183 12.45 15.56 17.74
N PRO A 184 13.75 15.64 18.06
CA PRO A 184 14.73 16.21 17.12
C PRO A 184 14.72 15.48 15.78
N TYR A 185 14.83 16.20 14.67
CA TYR A 185 14.82 15.61 13.33
C TYR A 185 15.83 14.45 13.19
N ALA A 186 17.02 14.57 13.75
CA ALA A 186 18.06 13.53 13.71
C ALA A 186 17.66 12.20 14.40
N LYS A 187 16.62 12.22 15.22
CA LYS A 187 16.08 11.03 15.92
C LYS A 187 14.80 10.47 15.28
N VAL A 188 14.40 11.05 14.16
CA VAL A 188 13.24 10.57 13.41
C VAL A 188 13.67 9.41 12.51
N ARG A 189 12.89 8.35 12.54
CA ARG A 189 13.04 7.19 11.66
C ARG A 189 11.88 7.15 10.67
N VAL A 190 12.20 6.84 9.44
CA VAL A 190 11.21 6.71 8.36
C VAL A 190 11.31 5.32 7.77
N ARG A 191 10.17 4.66 7.65
CA ARG A 191 10.05 3.37 6.95
C ARG A 191 9.09 3.52 5.79
N LEU A 192 9.38 2.79 4.71
CA LEU A 192 8.46 2.59 3.61
C LEU A 192 7.78 1.24 3.81
N GLU A 193 6.48 1.24 3.88
CA GLU A 193 5.68 0.03 3.95
C GLU A 193 4.87 -0.15 2.67
N SER A 194 4.80 -1.38 2.17
CA SER A 194 3.94 -1.74 1.05
C SER A 194 2.59 -2.19 1.57
N THR A 195 1.52 -1.76 0.91
CA THR A 195 0.20 -2.33 1.16
C THR A 195 0.20 -3.80 0.78
N ILE A 196 -0.52 -4.59 1.56
CA ILE A 196 -0.77 -6.00 1.25
C ILE A 196 -1.81 -6.14 0.14
N GLY A 197 -1.83 -7.30 -0.53
CA GLY A 197 -2.93 -7.65 -1.43
C GLY A 197 -4.23 -7.83 -0.65
N ILE A 198 -5.35 -7.56 -1.30
CA ILE A 198 -6.69 -7.68 -0.68
C ILE A 198 -7.37 -9.03 -0.95
N TYR A 199 -6.66 -9.99 -1.54
CA TYR A 199 -7.15 -11.33 -1.74
C TYR A 199 -7.38 -12.05 -0.40
N GLY A 200 -8.38 -12.91 -0.34
CA GLY A 200 -8.72 -13.67 0.86
C GLY A 200 -9.39 -12.89 1.99
N THR A 201 -9.74 -11.62 1.78
CA THR A 201 -10.34 -10.75 2.81
C THR A 201 -11.85 -10.88 2.94
N GLY A 202 -12.45 -11.91 2.52
CA GLY A 202 -13.90 -12.13 2.60
C GLY A 202 -14.25 -13.60 2.85
N LEU A 203 -13.26 -14.38 3.23
CA LEU A 203 -13.41 -15.81 3.51
C LEU A 203 -13.91 -16.05 4.93
#